data_480f0eef781dbc9ce9a5b7ab67318f22
#
_entry.id   480f0eef781dbc9ce9a5b7ab67318f22
#
_cell.length_a   1.000
_cell.length_b   1.000
_cell.length_c   1.000
_cell.angle_alpha   90.00
_cell.angle_beta   90.00
_cell.angle_gamma   90.00
#
_symmetry.space_group_name_H-M   'P 1'
#
loop_
_entity.id
_entity.type
_entity.pdbx_description
1 polymer ?
#
loop_
_entity_poly.entity_id
_entity_poly.type
_entity_poly.pdbx_seq_one_letter_code
_entity_poly.pdbx_strand_id
1 'polypeptide(L)'
;MTTQASPDTRRRTLLRGGLFATAAATLPGFAAAAVRAPPRDEGAPLARVRGGALRGYRDQGVCVFKGIPYGSDTAPRRFQAPLQETPWQHVRDANGFGAAAPQLKASEPTSEDCLFLNVWTPGLRDGGKRPVLFYIHGGGYTTGSGSDPLYDGVRLCKRGDVVVVTVNHRLNVFGYLSLAQLGDASFADSGNAGQLDLVQALQWVGQHAAEFGGDAGNVTVFGQSGGGAKIATLMAMPAARGLFHRAWTMSGQQVTVAGPRAATQRAQLLLDALKISPDEIARMRTLPVAQLLAAAQVRDPSRVENTALYFGPVLDARNVPVHPFWPTAPVQSARIPMVIGNTRDETRGFLGHDAKNFALSWDELPARLEAQQYVDLLPQVVIAEYRRLYPQYTPSQVFFAATTAGRSWRGAVEEADARARQGAPTWVYQLDWGSPLDGGKFGAFHTLDIPLVFDNVRQPGSRTGDGADAQRMAEQMSEALIAFARHGDPNRRGAPHWQPFSLKRRETLVFDTPSRLELDPRGGERVLYQQAPFIQRGTF
;
A
#
# COMPACT_ATOMS: atom_id res chain seq x y z
N MET A 1 -37.16 28.65 66.07
CA MET A 1 -37.07 30.14 65.95
C MET A 1 -36.64 30.36 64.54
N THR A 2 -37.63 30.64 63.71
CA THR A 2 -37.92 31.92 63.05
C THR A 2 -36.85 32.27 62.01
N THR A 3 -37.07 32.47 60.78
CA THR A 3 -38.16 32.77 59.85
C THR A 3 -37.53 33.26 58.57
N GLN A 4 -38.09 32.84 57.42
CA GLN A 4 -38.44 33.71 56.28
C GLN A 4 -37.29 34.45 55.55
N ALA A 5 -37.23 34.66 54.27
CA ALA A 5 -38.16 34.53 53.18
C ALA A 5 -37.39 34.76 51.87
N SER A 6 -37.87 34.18 50.76
CA SER A 6 -37.58 34.60 49.35
C SER A 6 -38.12 36.02 49.07
N PRO A 7 -37.64 36.76 48.04
CA PRO A 7 -38.28 36.58 46.75
C PRO A 7 -37.38 36.75 45.48
N ASP A 8 -37.74 35.99 44.54
CA ASP A 8 -37.90 36.19 43.10
C ASP A 8 -37.44 37.56 42.52
N THR A 9 -36.50 37.49 41.56
CA THR A 9 -36.40 38.53 40.51
C THR A 9 -35.94 37.88 39.20
N ARG A 10 -36.91 37.71 38.32
CA ARG A 10 -36.69 37.45 36.90
C ARG A 10 -35.82 38.50 36.28
N ARG A 11 -34.69 38.12 35.70
CA ARG A 11 -34.04 38.90 34.63
C ARG A 11 -33.85 38.04 33.42
N ARG A 12 -34.65 38.32 32.39
CA ARG A 12 -34.48 37.97 31.01
C ARG A 12 -33.11 38.46 30.55
N THR A 13 -32.21 37.58 30.16
CA THR A 13 -31.03 37.96 29.39
C THR A 13 -31.16 37.36 27.99
N LEU A 14 -31.24 38.29 27.06
CA LEU A 14 -31.33 38.08 25.63
C LEU A 14 -30.16 37.18 25.12
N LEU A 15 -30.52 36.11 24.45
CA LEU A 15 -29.64 35.38 23.57
C LEU A 15 -29.23 36.31 22.39
N ARG A 16 -28.00 36.80 22.43
CA ARG A 16 -27.33 37.35 21.25
C ARG A 16 -26.68 36.16 20.55
N GLY A 17 -27.29 35.72 19.46
CA GLY A 17 -26.72 34.80 18.52
C GLY A 17 -25.47 35.40 17.88
N GLY A 18 -24.31 34.92 18.26
CA GLY A 18 -23.07 35.13 17.52
C GLY A 18 -23.06 34.20 16.30
N LEU A 19 -23.33 34.76 15.13
CA LEU A 19 -23.00 34.09 13.87
C LEU A 19 -21.48 33.97 13.80
N PHE A 20 -20.96 32.77 14.02
CA PHE A 20 -19.65 32.42 13.53
C PHE A 20 -19.77 32.21 12.03
N ALA A 21 -19.37 33.24 11.27
CA ALA A 21 -19.10 33.12 9.86
C ALA A 21 -17.87 32.20 9.70
N THR A 22 -18.12 30.91 9.39
CA THR A 22 -17.09 30.03 8.83
C THR A 22 -16.74 30.59 7.46
N ALA A 23 -15.61 31.26 7.37
CA ALA A 23 -14.97 31.57 6.10
C ALA A 23 -14.58 30.21 5.46
N ALA A 24 -15.44 29.70 4.61
CA ALA A 24 -15.10 28.65 3.67
C ALA A 24 -14.08 29.25 2.71
N ALA A 25 -12.80 28.98 2.95
CA ALA A 25 -11.77 29.19 1.95
C ALA A 25 -12.12 28.27 0.77
N THR A 26 -12.73 28.85 -0.26
CA THR A 26 -12.90 28.20 -1.55
C THR A 26 -11.51 28.02 -2.14
N LEU A 27 -10.96 26.83 -2.00
CA LEU A 27 -9.86 26.37 -2.84
C LEU A 27 -10.36 26.46 -4.30
N PRO A 28 -9.56 26.99 -5.25
CA PRO A 28 -9.95 27.03 -6.63
C PRO A 28 -10.24 25.58 -7.06
N GLY A 29 -11.46 25.34 -7.51
CA GLY A 29 -11.88 24.05 -8.04
C GLY A 29 -10.94 23.69 -9.17
N PHE A 30 -10.15 22.63 -8.99
CA PHE A 30 -9.54 21.94 -10.11
C PHE A 30 -10.71 21.38 -10.92
N ALA A 31 -11.03 22.06 -12.02
CA ALA A 31 -11.88 21.50 -13.03
C ALA A 31 -11.25 20.16 -13.41
N ALA A 32 -11.93 19.06 -13.11
CA ALA A 32 -11.57 17.76 -13.64
C ALA A 32 -11.56 17.92 -15.16
N ALA A 33 -10.37 17.98 -15.74
CA ALA A 33 -10.23 17.92 -17.17
C ALA A 33 -10.87 16.60 -17.58
N ALA A 34 -12.05 16.67 -18.19
CA ALA A 34 -12.68 15.52 -18.80
C ALA A 34 -11.65 14.93 -19.76
N VAL A 35 -11.11 13.76 -19.40
CA VAL A 35 -10.21 13.03 -20.29
C VAL A 35 -11.04 12.71 -21.53
N ARG A 36 -10.82 13.49 -22.58
CA ARG A 36 -11.48 13.31 -23.86
C ARG A 36 -11.06 11.93 -24.36
N ALA A 37 -12.03 11.03 -24.53
CA ALA A 37 -11.77 9.74 -25.14
C ALA A 37 -11.05 9.96 -26.47
N PRO A 38 -9.92 9.30 -26.72
CA PRO A 38 -9.21 9.44 -28.00
C PRO A 38 -10.14 9.04 -29.15
N PRO A 39 -10.01 9.66 -30.34
CA PRO A 39 -10.83 9.33 -31.49
C PRO A 39 -10.71 7.83 -31.81
N ARG A 40 -11.80 7.20 -32.26
CA ARG A 40 -11.80 5.82 -32.74
C ARG A 40 -10.88 5.74 -33.96
N ASP A 41 -9.66 5.25 -33.74
CA ASP A 41 -8.66 5.07 -34.78
C ASP A 41 -8.84 3.67 -35.38
N GLU A 42 -8.89 3.56 -36.72
CA GLU A 42 -8.96 2.27 -37.43
C GLU A 42 -7.74 1.36 -37.12
N GLY A 43 -6.67 1.90 -36.54
CA GLY A 43 -5.48 1.21 -36.05
C GLY A 43 -5.45 0.89 -34.55
N ALA A 44 -6.57 1.02 -33.81
CA ALA A 44 -6.60 0.77 -32.37
C ALA A 44 -6.18 -0.68 -32.03
N PRO A 45 -5.32 -0.91 -31.03
CA PRO A 45 -4.87 -2.26 -30.66
C PRO A 45 -6.05 -3.09 -30.11
N LEU A 46 -6.18 -4.31 -30.65
CA LEU A 46 -7.17 -5.29 -30.23
C LEU A 46 -6.49 -6.46 -29.51
N ALA A 47 -6.88 -6.71 -28.25
CA ALA A 47 -6.45 -7.87 -27.48
C ALA A 47 -7.62 -8.86 -27.31
N ARG A 48 -7.28 -10.15 -27.16
CA ARG A 48 -8.25 -11.24 -26.93
C ARG A 48 -7.93 -11.92 -25.62
N VAL A 49 -8.85 -11.83 -24.69
CA VAL A 49 -8.78 -12.48 -23.39
C VAL A 49 -9.91 -13.49 -23.25
N ARG A 50 -9.87 -14.31 -22.22
CA ARG A 50 -10.91 -15.32 -21.99
C ARG A 50 -12.33 -14.73 -21.96
N GLY A 51 -12.50 -13.56 -21.36
CA GLY A 51 -13.77 -12.87 -21.30
C GLY A 51 -14.27 -12.38 -22.66
N GLY A 52 -13.41 -12.06 -23.63
CA GLY A 52 -13.78 -11.55 -24.95
C GLY A 52 -12.72 -10.66 -25.58
N ALA A 53 -13.11 -9.86 -26.58
CA ALA A 53 -12.21 -8.93 -27.26
C ALA A 53 -12.19 -7.56 -26.56
N LEU A 54 -11.02 -6.94 -26.50
CA LEU A 54 -10.75 -5.63 -25.90
C LEU A 54 -10.18 -4.69 -26.95
N ARG A 55 -10.66 -3.46 -27.04
CA ARG A 55 -10.08 -2.39 -27.83
C ARG A 55 -9.39 -1.41 -26.90
N GLY A 56 -8.07 -1.28 -27.02
CA GLY A 56 -7.26 -0.29 -26.33
C GLY A 56 -6.97 0.95 -27.17
N TYR A 57 -5.95 1.68 -26.78
CA TYR A 57 -5.41 2.83 -27.52
C TYR A 57 -3.88 2.81 -27.48
N ARG A 58 -3.24 3.70 -28.26
CA ARG A 58 -1.80 3.89 -28.21
C ARG A 58 -1.45 5.19 -27.50
N ASP A 59 -0.46 5.11 -26.61
CA ASP A 59 0.16 6.28 -25.99
C ASP A 59 1.67 6.19 -26.18
N GLN A 60 2.25 7.15 -26.87
CA GLN A 60 3.67 7.22 -27.21
C GLN A 60 4.25 5.90 -27.79
N GLY A 61 3.46 5.17 -28.58
CA GLY A 61 3.81 3.88 -29.17
C GLY A 61 3.47 2.65 -28.32
N VAL A 62 3.17 2.83 -27.03
CA VAL A 62 2.74 1.76 -26.11
C VAL A 62 1.25 1.47 -26.30
N CYS A 63 0.87 0.20 -26.36
CA CYS A 63 -0.53 -0.23 -26.33
C CYS A 63 -1.04 -0.18 -24.90
N VAL A 64 -2.18 0.49 -24.68
CA VAL A 64 -2.76 0.69 -23.34
C VAL A 64 -4.18 0.13 -23.32
N PHE A 65 -4.48 -0.64 -22.29
CA PHE A 65 -5.80 -1.20 -22.03
C PHE A 65 -6.14 -0.93 -20.56
N LYS A 66 -7.25 -0.22 -20.31
CA LYS A 66 -7.71 0.15 -18.96
C LYS A 66 -9.08 -0.44 -18.66
N GLY A 67 -9.34 -0.74 -17.39
CA GLY A 67 -10.63 -1.26 -16.95
C GLY A 67 -10.96 -2.67 -17.50
N ILE A 68 -9.96 -3.53 -17.60
CA ILE A 68 -10.14 -4.93 -17.99
C ILE A 68 -10.70 -5.71 -16.80
N PRO A 69 -11.88 -6.33 -16.88
CA PRO A 69 -12.39 -7.16 -15.80
C PRO A 69 -11.56 -8.46 -15.72
N TYR A 70 -11.08 -8.77 -14.52
CA TYR A 70 -10.45 -10.05 -14.20
C TYR A 70 -11.31 -10.90 -13.27
N GLY A 71 -12.40 -10.32 -12.75
CA GLY A 71 -13.37 -10.98 -11.91
C GLY A 71 -14.78 -10.46 -12.18
N SER A 72 -15.78 -11.21 -11.73
CA SER A 72 -17.19 -10.80 -11.76
C SER A 72 -17.50 -9.77 -10.68
N ASP A 73 -18.62 -9.05 -10.82
CA ASP A 73 -19.16 -8.16 -9.79
C ASP A 73 -19.23 -8.87 -8.42
N THR A 74 -18.69 -8.24 -7.41
CA THR A 74 -18.62 -8.80 -6.06
C THR A 74 -19.86 -8.49 -5.21
N ALA A 75 -20.74 -7.56 -5.62
CA ALA A 75 -21.93 -7.17 -4.85
C ALA A 75 -22.86 -8.35 -4.53
N PRO A 76 -23.20 -9.24 -5.48
CA PRO A 76 -24.04 -10.40 -5.18
C PRO A 76 -23.37 -11.44 -4.28
N ARG A 77 -22.05 -11.34 -4.13
CA ARG A 77 -21.20 -12.31 -3.42
C ARG A 77 -20.30 -11.65 -2.36
N ARG A 78 -20.80 -10.60 -1.72
CA ARG A 78 -20.07 -9.94 -0.65
C ARG A 78 -19.44 -10.94 0.32
N PHE A 79 -18.19 -10.66 0.73
CA PHE A 79 -17.40 -11.43 1.70
C PHE A 79 -16.99 -12.84 1.24
N GLN A 80 -17.25 -13.21 -0.01
CA GLN A 80 -16.84 -14.50 -0.57
C GLN A 80 -15.63 -14.34 -1.49
N ALA A 81 -14.94 -15.47 -1.78
CA ALA A 81 -13.90 -15.51 -2.79
C ALA A 81 -14.39 -14.98 -4.14
N PRO A 82 -13.54 -14.32 -4.94
CA PRO A 82 -13.92 -13.80 -6.24
C PRO A 82 -14.29 -14.93 -7.21
N LEU A 83 -15.09 -14.60 -8.20
CA LEU A 83 -15.33 -15.46 -9.36
C LEU A 83 -14.65 -14.86 -10.59
N GLN A 84 -14.36 -15.71 -11.56
CA GLN A 84 -13.83 -15.30 -12.85
C GLN A 84 -14.80 -14.34 -13.54
N GLU A 85 -14.28 -13.49 -14.44
CA GLU A 85 -15.07 -12.52 -15.20
C GLU A 85 -16.14 -13.18 -16.05
N THR A 86 -17.30 -12.52 -16.18
CA THR A 86 -18.36 -12.96 -17.07
C THR A 86 -17.96 -12.68 -18.52
N PRO A 87 -18.00 -13.68 -19.42
CA PRO A 87 -17.68 -13.48 -20.83
C PRO A 87 -18.64 -12.51 -21.53
N TRP A 88 -18.12 -11.78 -22.53
CA TRP A 88 -18.90 -10.85 -23.37
C TRP A 88 -18.68 -11.14 -24.86
N GLN A 89 -19.70 -10.83 -25.69
CA GLN A 89 -19.71 -11.14 -27.12
C GLN A 89 -19.21 -10.01 -28.02
N HIS A 90 -19.32 -8.76 -27.58
CA HIS A 90 -18.91 -7.57 -28.35
C HIS A 90 -17.47 -7.17 -28.03
N VAL A 91 -16.87 -6.35 -28.86
CA VAL A 91 -15.59 -5.73 -28.54
C VAL A 91 -15.81 -4.68 -27.45
N ARG A 92 -15.20 -4.87 -26.28
CA ARG A 92 -15.29 -3.95 -25.15
C ARG A 92 -14.20 -2.87 -25.29
N ASP A 93 -14.57 -1.61 -25.19
CA ASP A 93 -13.60 -0.52 -25.13
C ASP A 93 -12.87 -0.54 -23.76
N ALA A 94 -11.54 -0.59 -23.82
CA ALA A 94 -10.64 -0.63 -22.67
C ALA A 94 -9.76 0.64 -22.64
N ASN A 95 -10.42 1.81 -22.72
CA ASN A 95 -9.76 3.12 -22.81
C ASN A 95 -9.96 3.98 -21.54
N GLY A 96 -10.70 3.48 -20.55
CA GLY A 96 -10.93 4.14 -19.26
C GLY A 96 -10.75 3.18 -18.10
N PHE A 97 -10.34 3.69 -16.95
CA PHE A 97 -10.21 2.89 -15.73
C PHE A 97 -11.56 2.34 -15.27
N GLY A 98 -11.55 1.12 -14.72
CA GLY A 98 -12.70 0.57 -14.00
C GLY A 98 -12.86 1.23 -12.62
N ALA A 99 -14.03 1.08 -12.01
CA ALA A 99 -14.30 1.63 -10.69
C ALA A 99 -13.33 1.08 -9.63
N ALA A 100 -12.95 1.93 -8.69
CA ALA A 100 -12.21 1.51 -7.50
C ALA A 100 -13.12 0.77 -6.51
N ALA A 101 -12.52 0.03 -5.58
CA ALA A 101 -13.26 -0.59 -4.49
C ALA A 101 -13.94 0.48 -3.60
N PRO A 102 -15.10 0.18 -2.99
CA PRO A 102 -15.76 1.10 -2.07
C PRO A 102 -14.81 1.54 -0.95
N GLN A 103 -14.69 2.85 -0.76
CA GLN A 103 -13.81 3.46 0.23
C GLN A 103 -14.26 4.87 0.56
N LEU A 104 -13.83 5.39 1.71
CA LEU A 104 -14.05 6.79 2.07
C LEU A 104 -13.07 7.70 1.32
N LYS A 105 -13.53 8.86 0.89
CA LYS A 105 -12.70 9.91 0.25
C LYS A 105 -11.99 9.44 -1.04
N ALA A 106 -12.66 8.65 -1.85
CA ALA A 106 -12.14 8.31 -3.18
C ALA A 106 -12.11 9.56 -4.07
N SER A 107 -11.08 9.66 -4.90
CA SER A 107 -10.95 10.68 -5.95
C SER A 107 -11.61 10.26 -7.27
N GLU A 108 -12.10 9.05 -7.36
CA GLU A 108 -12.65 8.41 -8.55
C GLU A 108 -13.94 7.62 -8.21
N PRO A 109 -14.74 7.21 -9.20
CA PRO A 109 -15.93 6.41 -8.98
C PRO A 109 -15.59 5.10 -8.26
N THR A 110 -16.42 4.72 -7.27
CA THR A 110 -16.28 3.46 -6.54
C THR A 110 -17.48 2.55 -6.77
N SER A 111 -17.24 1.24 -6.81
CA SER A 111 -18.27 0.21 -6.95
C SER A 111 -17.80 -1.08 -6.27
N GLU A 112 -18.72 -1.95 -5.91
CA GLU A 112 -18.38 -3.34 -5.56
C GLU A 112 -18.02 -4.16 -6.82
N ASP A 113 -18.47 -3.75 -8.00
CA ASP A 113 -17.91 -4.18 -9.28
C ASP A 113 -16.59 -3.43 -9.51
N CYS A 114 -15.53 -3.91 -8.88
CA CYS A 114 -14.22 -3.26 -8.84
C CYS A 114 -13.04 -4.15 -9.26
N LEU A 115 -13.31 -5.40 -9.66
CA LEU A 115 -12.25 -6.34 -10.00
C LEU A 115 -11.71 -6.08 -11.42
N PHE A 116 -11.04 -4.94 -11.58
CA PHE A 116 -10.44 -4.48 -12.83
C PHE A 116 -8.92 -4.39 -12.72
N LEU A 117 -8.25 -4.60 -13.86
CA LEU A 117 -6.83 -4.33 -14.02
C LEU A 117 -6.57 -3.49 -15.29
N ASN A 118 -5.36 -2.96 -15.38
CA ASN A 118 -4.93 -2.15 -16.51
C ASN A 118 -3.61 -2.72 -17.03
N VAL A 119 -3.38 -2.65 -18.35
CA VAL A 119 -2.19 -3.21 -19.01
C VAL A 119 -1.58 -2.17 -19.94
N TRP A 120 -0.27 -1.98 -19.81
CA TRP A 120 0.58 -1.26 -20.76
C TRP A 120 1.57 -2.25 -21.37
N THR A 121 1.72 -2.25 -22.69
CA THR A 121 2.63 -3.16 -23.38
C THR A 121 3.21 -2.55 -24.66
N PRO A 122 4.50 -2.80 -24.95
CA PRO A 122 5.11 -2.42 -26.24
C PRO A 122 4.48 -3.13 -27.44
N GLY A 123 3.93 -4.35 -27.30
CA GLY A 123 3.39 -5.11 -28.42
C GLY A 123 2.45 -6.23 -28.01
N LEU A 124 1.54 -6.60 -28.91
CA LEU A 124 0.57 -7.67 -28.74
C LEU A 124 0.99 -8.89 -29.56
N ARG A 125 0.96 -10.10 -28.99
CA ARG A 125 1.20 -11.39 -29.68
C ARG A 125 2.47 -11.42 -30.55
N ASP A 126 3.47 -10.62 -30.19
CA ASP A 126 4.71 -10.44 -30.96
C ASP A 126 5.83 -11.41 -30.56
N GLY A 127 5.56 -12.33 -29.64
CA GLY A 127 6.55 -13.29 -29.12
C GLY A 127 7.64 -12.65 -28.25
N GLY A 128 7.45 -11.41 -27.78
CA GLY A 128 8.46 -10.64 -27.05
C GLY A 128 8.90 -11.25 -25.72
N LYS A 129 8.09 -12.12 -25.10
CA LYS A 129 8.38 -12.78 -23.82
C LYS A 129 8.92 -11.82 -22.76
N ARG A 130 8.28 -10.64 -22.68
CA ARG A 130 8.69 -9.55 -21.80
C ARG A 130 8.43 -9.91 -20.33
N PRO A 131 9.27 -9.46 -19.40
CA PRO A 131 8.92 -9.50 -17.98
C PRO A 131 7.61 -8.76 -17.75
N VAL A 132 6.75 -9.32 -16.88
CA VAL A 132 5.51 -8.67 -16.45
C VAL A 132 5.75 -8.03 -15.09
N LEU A 133 5.57 -6.72 -14.99
CA LEU A 133 5.60 -5.93 -13.77
C LEU A 133 4.18 -5.76 -13.26
N PHE A 134 3.81 -6.46 -12.19
CA PHE A 134 2.47 -6.45 -11.60
C PHE A 134 2.45 -5.58 -10.35
N TYR A 135 1.87 -4.39 -10.45
CA TYR A 135 1.83 -3.41 -9.36
C TYR A 135 0.59 -3.55 -8.49
N ILE A 136 0.81 -3.60 -7.17
CA ILE A 136 -0.23 -3.59 -6.15
C ILE A 136 -0.16 -2.26 -5.40
N HIS A 137 -1.25 -1.48 -5.46
CA HIS A 137 -1.31 -0.14 -4.86
C HIS A 137 -1.30 -0.15 -3.33
N GLY A 138 -0.89 0.98 -2.75
CA GLY A 138 -0.86 1.26 -1.32
C GLY A 138 -2.22 1.62 -0.72
N GLY A 139 -2.18 2.48 0.31
CA GLY A 139 -3.38 2.89 1.07
C GLY A 139 -3.76 1.90 2.17
N GLY A 140 -2.79 1.16 2.71
CA GLY A 140 -3.03 0.08 3.66
C GLY A 140 -3.88 -1.01 3.01
N TYR A 141 -4.92 -1.40 3.72
CA TYR A 141 -5.97 -2.31 3.24
C TYR A 141 -7.31 -1.60 3.10
N THR A 142 -7.33 -0.25 3.15
CA THR A 142 -8.56 0.52 3.31
C THR A 142 -8.86 1.48 2.16
N THR A 143 -7.84 1.96 1.45
CA THR A 143 -7.97 2.96 0.37
C THR A 143 -7.04 2.65 -0.80
N GLY A 144 -7.20 3.42 -1.89
CA GLY A 144 -6.35 3.35 -3.07
C GLY A 144 -7.00 2.64 -4.24
N SER A 145 -6.32 2.69 -5.38
CA SER A 145 -6.72 2.02 -6.63
C SER A 145 -5.51 1.85 -7.55
N GLY A 146 -5.67 1.10 -8.63
CA GLY A 146 -4.68 0.97 -9.70
C GLY A 146 -4.74 2.09 -10.74
N SER A 147 -5.47 3.18 -10.47
CA SER A 147 -5.80 4.24 -11.44
C SER A 147 -5.00 5.53 -11.21
N ASP A 148 -4.16 5.60 -10.16
CA ASP A 148 -3.38 6.80 -9.85
C ASP A 148 -2.42 7.13 -11.01
N PRO A 149 -2.34 8.41 -11.46
CA PRO A 149 -1.42 8.84 -12.52
C PRO A 149 0.04 8.47 -12.28
N LEU A 150 0.46 8.35 -11.02
CA LEU A 150 1.83 7.92 -10.68
C LEU A 150 2.15 6.49 -11.12
N TYR A 151 1.13 5.66 -11.38
CA TYR A 151 1.28 4.26 -11.80
C TYR A 151 1.18 4.07 -13.31
N ASP A 152 1.20 5.15 -14.10
CA ASP A 152 1.20 5.04 -15.57
C ASP A 152 2.40 4.24 -16.06
N GLY A 153 2.13 3.20 -16.85
CA GLY A 153 3.15 2.23 -17.27
C GLY A 153 3.93 2.61 -18.52
N VAL A 154 3.58 3.69 -19.21
CA VAL A 154 4.17 4.05 -20.51
C VAL A 154 5.69 4.18 -20.42
N ARG A 155 6.20 4.89 -19.43
CA ARG A 155 7.64 5.13 -19.30
C ARG A 155 8.42 3.86 -18.97
N LEU A 156 7.92 3.01 -18.07
CA LEU A 156 8.53 1.71 -17.78
C LEU A 156 8.54 0.80 -19.01
N CYS A 157 7.44 0.73 -19.76
CA CYS A 157 7.39 -0.03 -21.03
C CYS A 157 8.45 0.44 -22.01
N LYS A 158 8.60 1.76 -22.21
CA LYS A 158 9.58 2.34 -23.13
C LYS A 158 11.02 2.16 -22.66
N ARG A 159 11.28 2.30 -21.34
CA ARG A 159 12.63 2.15 -20.78
C ARG A 159 13.10 0.71 -20.77
N GLY A 160 12.20 -0.21 -20.39
CA GLY A 160 12.56 -1.57 -20.06
C GLY A 160 12.05 -2.63 -21.01
N ASP A 161 11.31 -2.31 -22.08
CA ASP A 161 10.62 -3.32 -22.90
C ASP A 161 9.95 -4.38 -22.02
N VAL A 162 9.05 -3.93 -21.15
CA VAL A 162 8.32 -4.72 -20.16
C VAL A 162 6.81 -4.55 -20.33
N VAL A 163 6.04 -5.48 -19.82
CA VAL A 163 4.59 -5.33 -19.64
C VAL A 163 4.33 -4.82 -18.24
N VAL A 164 3.51 -3.77 -18.09
CA VAL A 164 3.10 -3.24 -16.78
C VAL A 164 1.63 -3.51 -16.56
N VAL A 165 1.30 -4.01 -15.38
CA VAL A 165 -0.09 -4.28 -14.95
C VAL A 165 -0.33 -3.56 -13.62
N THR A 166 -1.44 -2.81 -13.51
CA THR A 166 -1.94 -2.30 -12.23
C THR A 166 -3.30 -2.91 -11.93
N VAL A 167 -3.66 -3.07 -10.66
CA VAL A 167 -4.84 -3.86 -10.27
C VAL A 167 -5.65 -3.16 -9.17
N ASN A 168 -6.99 -3.18 -9.31
CA ASN A 168 -7.93 -2.93 -8.24
C ASN A 168 -8.30 -4.24 -7.56
N HIS A 169 -8.59 -4.21 -6.27
CA HIS A 169 -9.05 -5.35 -5.47
C HIS A 169 -9.92 -4.83 -4.33
N ARG A 170 -10.73 -5.67 -3.71
CA ARG A 170 -11.54 -5.27 -2.55
C ARG A 170 -10.68 -4.81 -1.38
N LEU A 171 -11.20 -3.82 -0.66
CA LEU A 171 -10.57 -3.14 0.45
C LEU A 171 -11.46 -3.17 1.69
N ASN A 172 -10.91 -2.74 2.84
CA ASN A 172 -11.62 -2.49 4.09
C ASN A 172 -12.60 -3.60 4.49
N VAL A 173 -13.80 -3.26 4.92
CA VAL A 173 -14.85 -4.21 5.29
C VAL A 173 -15.19 -5.20 4.16
N PHE A 174 -15.09 -4.80 2.91
CA PHE A 174 -15.45 -5.66 1.76
C PHE A 174 -14.39 -6.70 1.42
N GLY A 175 -13.12 -6.41 1.74
CA GLY A 175 -11.99 -7.29 1.42
C GLY A 175 -11.42 -8.06 2.61
N TYR A 176 -11.62 -7.56 3.85
CA TYR A 176 -10.87 -8.04 5.02
C TYR A 176 -11.68 -8.15 6.32
N LEU A 177 -13.00 -8.04 6.29
CA LEU A 177 -13.83 -8.27 7.48
C LEU A 177 -13.94 -9.77 7.75
N SER A 178 -13.40 -10.25 8.87
CA SER A 178 -13.40 -11.66 9.24
C SER A 178 -14.71 -12.06 9.89
N LEU A 179 -15.61 -12.65 9.13
CA LEU A 179 -16.90 -13.18 9.59
C LEU A 179 -16.91 -14.71 9.73
N ALA A 180 -15.81 -15.38 9.45
CA ALA A 180 -15.71 -16.84 9.39
C ALA A 180 -16.09 -17.55 10.71
N GLN A 181 -15.90 -16.92 11.86
CA GLN A 181 -16.23 -17.47 13.18
C GLN A 181 -17.62 -17.07 13.67
N LEU A 182 -18.31 -16.18 12.96
CA LEU A 182 -19.60 -15.60 13.35
C LEU A 182 -20.72 -16.03 12.41
N GLY A 183 -20.41 -16.41 11.17
CA GLY A 183 -21.35 -16.79 10.13
C GLY A 183 -21.23 -18.25 9.69
N ASP A 184 -21.99 -18.61 8.70
CA ASP A 184 -21.94 -19.93 8.06
C ASP A 184 -20.71 -20.10 7.15
N ALA A 185 -20.56 -21.29 6.56
CA ALA A 185 -19.42 -21.63 5.69
C ALA A 185 -19.22 -20.69 4.49
N SER A 186 -20.24 -19.94 4.08
CA SER A 186 -20.14 -18.98 2.97
C SER A 186 -19.34 -17.71 3.33
N PHE A 187 -19.03 -17.51 4.63
CA PHE A 187 -18.16 -16.44 5.11
C PHE A 187 -16.72 -16.90 5.36
N ALA A 188 -16.38 -18.16 5.05
CA ALA A 188 -15.07 -18.73 5.35
C ALA A 188 -13.88 -17.94 4.79
N ASP A 189 -14.05 -17.28 3.63
CA ASP A 189 -13.00 -16.50 2.96
C ASP A 189 -13.03 -15.00 3.29
N SER A 190 -13.97 -14.54 4.10
CA SER A 190 -14.29 -13.12 4.29
C SER A 190 -13.10 -12.28 4.78
N GLY A 191 -12.28 -12.82 5.68
CA GLY A 191 -11.09 -12.14 6.21
C GLY A 191 -9.94 -11.98 5.22
N ASN A 192 -10.00 -12.69 4.08
CA ASN A 192 -8.94 -12.71 3.07
C ASN A 192 -9.44 -12.48 1.64
N ALA A 193 -10.69 -12.03 1.48
CA ALA A 193 -11.32 -11.86 0.16
C ALA A 193 -10.52 -10.93 -0.76
N GLY A 194 -10.00 -9.81 -0.23
CA GLY A 194 -9.16 -8.88 -1.00
C GLY A 194 -7.81 -9.47 -1.41
N GLN A 195 -7.24 -10.39 -0.63
CA GLN A 195 -6.03 -11.14 -1.03
C GLN A 195 -6.35 -12.18 -2.11
N LEU A 196 -7.50 -12.83 -2.04
CA LEU A 196 -7.95 -13.77 -3.05
C LEU A 196 -8.24 -13.07 -4.40
N ASP A 197 -8.66 -11.81 -4.37
CA ASP A 197 -8.79 -10.99 -5.58
C ASP A 197 -7.45 -10.84 -6.29
N LEU A 198 -6.37 -10.57 -5.53
CA LEU A 198 -5.01 -10.48 -6.08
C LEU A 198 -4.51 -11.82 -6.63
N VAL A 199 -4.82 -12.92 -5.95
CA VAL A 199 -4.53 -14.28 -6.47
C VAL A 199 -5.23 -14.48 -7.82
N GLN A 200 -6.50 -14.12 -7.93
CA GLN A 200 -7.25 -14.24 -9.19
C GLN A 200 -6.70 -13.33 -10.30
N ALA A 201 -6.30 -12.10 -9.96
CA ALA A 201 -5.66 -11.20 -10.92
C ALA A 201 -4.32 -11.77 -11.44
N LEU A 202 -3.52 -12.37 -10.56
CA LEU A 202 -2.28 -13.05 -10.97
C LEU A 202 -2.54 -14.30 -11.82
N GLN A 203 -3.60 -15.07 -11.53
CA GLN A 203 -4.04 -16.17 -12.39
C GLN A 203 -4.46 -15.67 -13.78
N TRP A 204 -5.18 -14.54 -13.83
CA TRP A 204 -5.54 -13.88 -15.08
C TRP A 204 -4.29 -13.47 -15.89
N VAL A 205 -3.28 -12.90 -15.23
CA VAL A 205 -1.99 -12.58 -15.87
C VAL A 205 -1.33 -13.85 -16.41
N GLY A 206 -1.29 -14.95 -15.64
CA GLY A 206 -0.75 -16.24 -16.07
C GLY A 206 -1.43 -16.75 -17.35
N GLN A 207 -2.73 -16.54 -17.51
CA GLN A 207 -3.50 -16.98 -18.67
C GLN A 207 -3.31 -16.08 -19.90
N HIS A 208 -3.06 -14.79 -19.70
CA HIS A 208 -3.14 -13.79 -20.78
C HIS A 208 -1.84 -13.02 -21.07
N ALA A 209 -0.75 -13.24 -20.32
CA ALA A 209 0.51 -12.52 -20.52
C ALA A 209 0.98 -12.56 -21.97
N ALA A 210 0.90 -13.73 -22.64
CA ALA A 210 1.33 -13.89 -24.02
C ALA A 210 0.52 -13.04 -25.02
N GLU A 211 -0.76 -12.79 -24.75
CA GLU A 211 -1.58 -11.88 -25.57
C GLU A 211 -1.02 -10.46 -25.57
N PHE A 212 -0.46 -10.03 -24.44
CA PHE A 212 0.16 -8.74 -24.25
C PHE A 212 1.68 -8.77 -24.47
N GLY A 213 2.21 -9.79 -25.15
CA GLY A 213 3.65 -9.93 -25.46
C GLY A 213 4.52 -10.19 -24.24
N GLY A 214 3.93 -10.54 -23.11
CA GLY A 214 4.60 -10.86 -21.85
C GLY A 214 4.89 -12.36 -21.67
N ASP A 215 5.66 -12.67 -20.63
CA ASP A 215 6.00 -14.03 -20.20
C ASP A 215 5.31 -14.36 -18.87
N ALA A 216 4.38 -15.30 -18.87
CA ALA A 216 3.72 -15.81 -17.67
C ALA A 216 4.69 -16.47 -16.67
N GLY A 217 5.84 -16.96 -17.14
CA GLY A 217 6.94 -17.51 -16.34
C GLY A 217 7.88 -16.45 -15.76
N ASN A 218 7.63 -15.16 -16.02
CA ASN A 218 8.47 -14.07 -15.56
C ASN A 218 7.63 -12.87 -15.03
N VAL A 219 6.89 -13.10 -13.95
CA VAL A 219 6.06 -12.09 -13.27
C VAL A 219 6.78 -11.58 -12.03
N THR A 220 7.00 -10.27 -11.96
CA THR A 220 7.50 -9.57 -10.78
C THR A 220 6.36 -8.80 -10.15
N VAL A 221 5.99 -9.15 -8.91
CA VAL A 221 5.05 -8.35 -8.12
C VAL A 221 5.81 -7.23 -7.44
N PHE A 222 5.31 -6.00 -7.57
CA PHE A 222 5.89 -4.86 -6.85
C PHE A 222 4.78 -3.98 -6.27
N GLY A 223 5.09 -3.29 -5.16
CA GLY A 223 4.05 -2.52 -4.48
C GLY A 223 4.60 -1.68 -3.35
N GLN A 224 3.93 -0.56 -3.10
CA GLN A 224 4.33 0.41 -2.10
C GLN A 224 3.34 0.40 -0.92
N SER A 225 3.85 0.60 0.32
CA SER A 225 3.00 0.67 1.52
C SER A 225 2.13 -0.58 1.68
N GLY A 226 0.82 -0.43 1.81
CA GLY A 226 -0.11 -1.55 1.82
C GLY A 226 0.04 -2.52 0.64
N GLY A 227 0.54 -2.06 -0.52
CA GLY A 227 0.86 -2.92 -1.66
C GLY A 227 2.00 -3.89 -1.36
N GLY A 228 3.08 -3.41 -0.74
CA GLY A 228 4.18 -4.26 -0.26
C GLY A 228 3.71 -5.25 0.80
N ALA A 229 2.87 -4.81 1.74
CA ALA A 229 2.29 -5.68 2.76
C ALA A 229 1.42 -6.81 2.17
N LYS A 230 0.65 -6.50 1.10
CA LYS A 230 -0.12 -7.51 0.36
C LYS A 230 0.79 -8.52 -0.33
N ILE A 231 1.92 -8.08 -0.90
CA ILE A 231 2.94 -8.96 -1.49
C ILE A 231 3.53 -9.89 -0.43
N ALA A 232 3.92 -9.36 0.72
CA ALA A 232 4.41 -10.14 1.85
C ALA A 232 3.40 -11.24 2.24
N THR A 233 2.12 -10.92 2.27
CA THR A 233 1.04 -11.88 2.53
C THR A 233 0.93 -12.93 1.42
N LEU A 234 0.98 -12.54 0.14
CA LEU A 234 0.95 -13.48 -1.00
C LEU A 234 2.07 -14.51 -0.92
N MET A 235 3.24 -14.16 -0.37
CA MET A 235 4.35 -15.11 -0.18
C MET A 235 4.01 -16.23 0.82
N ALA A 236 3.02 -16.04 1.69
CA ALA A 236 2.54 -17.03 2.65
C ALA A 236 1.31 -17.82 2.17
N MET A 237 0.67 -17.40 1.07
CA MET A 237 -0.58 -17.98 0.57
C MET A 237 -0.32 -19.17 -0.37
N PRO A 238 -0.79 -20.40 -0.06
CA PRO A 238 -0.65 -21.55 -0.95
C PRO A 238 -1.24 -21.31 -2.35
N ALA A 239 -2.36 -20.59 -2.43
CA ALA A 239 -3.04 -20.27 -3.69
C ALA A 239 -2.23 -19.34 -4.62
N ALA A 240 -1.24 -18.60 -4.07
CA ALA A 240 -0.36 -17.73 -4.84
C ALA A 240 0.93 -18.43 -5.34
N ARG A 241 1.14 -19.68 -4.96
CA ARG A 241 2.35 -20.43 -5.34
C ARG A 241 2.48 -20.53 -6.86
N GLY A 242 3.63 -20.10 -7.39
CA GLY A 242 3.94 -20.18 -8.82
C GLY A 242 3.25 -19.11 -9.69
N LEU A 243 2.45 -18.20 -9.11
CA LEU A 243 1.80 -17.14 -9.86
C LEU A 243 2.72 -15.91 -10.08
N PHE A 244 3.77 -15.77 -9.31
CA PHE A 244 4.82 -14.78 -9.48
C PHE A 244 6.19 -15.36 -9.14
N HIS A 245 7.24 -14.71 -9.65
CA HIS A 245 8.59 -15.26 -9.69
C HIS A 245 9.58 -14.37 -8.94
N ARG A 246 9.24 -13.11 -8.70
CA ARG A 246 10.03 -12.11 -7.97
C ARG A 246 9.12 -11.15 -7.21
N ALA A 247 9.64 -10.56 -6.14
CA ALA A 247 8.91 -9.60 -5.31
C ALA A 247 9.75 -8.35 -5.05
N TRP A 248 9.16 -7.17 -5.14
CA TRP A 248 9.78 -5.89 -4.78
C TRP A 248 8.84 -5.09 -3.91
N THR A 249 9.17 -4.93 -2.62
CA THR A 249 8.37 -4.16 -1.67
C THR A 249 9.00 -2.81 -1.38
N MET A 250 8.16 -1.77 -1.35
CA MET A 250 8.53 -0.38 -1.11
C MET A 250 7.78 0.10 0.13
N SER A 251 8.45 0.24 1.25
CA SER A 251 7.87 0.75 2.51
C SER A 251 6.59 0.03 2.95
N GLY A 252 6.48 -1.25 2.66
CA GLY A 252 5.29 -2.05 2.96
C GLY A 252 5.68 -3.40 3.51
N GLN A 253 5.45 -3.61 4.80
CA GLN A 253 5.83 -4.80 5.55
C GLN A 253 4.61 -5.49 6.14
N GLN A 254 4.64 -6.82 6.18
CA GLN A 254 3.66 -7.66 6.87
C GLN A 254 4.37 -8.86 7.49
N VAL A 255 4.90 -8.68 8.68
CA VAL A 255 5.60 -9.75 9.42
C VAL A 255 4.60 -10.78 9.94
N THR A 256 3.51 -10.30 10.55
CA THR A 256 2.39 -11.14 11.01
C THR A 256 1.08 -10.63 10.42
N VAL A 257 0.14 -11.52 10.12
CA VAL A 257 -1.26 -11.19 9.79
C VAL A 257 -2.11 -11.21 11.05
N ALA A 258 -3.34 -10.68 10.99
CA ALA A 258 -4.22 -10.67 12.16
C ALA A 258 -4.53 -12.10 12.64
N GLY A 259 -4.47 -12.30 13.96
CA GLY A 259 -4.96 -13.53 14.57
C GLY A 259 -6.49 -13.65 14.43
N PRO A 260 -7.04 -14.87 14.31
CA PRO A 260 -8.47 -15.06 14.11
C PRO A 260 -9.30 -14.49 15.26
N ARG A 261 -8.80 -14.55 16.49
CA ARG A 261 -9.49 -13.97 17.67
C ARG A 261 -9.61 -12.43 17.54
N ALA A 262 -8.50 -11.75 17.28
CA ALA A 262 -8.48 -10.29 17.14
C ALA A 262 -9.34 -9.83 15.95
N ALA A 263 -9.29 -10.56 14.83
CA ALA A 263 -10.11 -10.28 13.66
C ALA A 263 -11.61 -10.47 13.93
N THR A 264 -12.00 -11.52 14.68
CA THR A 264 -13.39 -11.76 15.10
C THR A 264 -13.89 -10.68 16.06
N GLN A 265 -13.06 -10.24 17.01
CA GLN A 265 -13.42 -9.15 17.92
C GLN A 265 -13.70 -7.84 17.15
N ARG A 266 -12.92 -7.52 16.13
CA ARG A 266 -13.18 -6.35 15.26
C ARG A 266 -14.46 -6.51 14.46
N ALA A 267 -14.74 -7.71 13.95
CA ALA A 267 -16.01 -7.98 13.29
C ALA A 267 -17.19 -7.78 14.24
N GLN A 268 -17.09 -8.24 15.50
CA GLN A 268 -18.11 -8.02 16.50
C GLN A 268 -18.34 -6.53 16.79
N LEU A 269 -17.28 -5.72 16.95
CA LEU A 269 -17.41 -4.27 17.12
C LEU A 269 -18.16 -3.61 15.96
N LEU A 270 -17.95 -4.08 14.75
CA LEU A 270 -18.67 -3.59 13.57
C LEU A 270 -20.14 -4.01 13.59
N LEU A 271 -20.43 -5.27 13.93
CA LEU A 271 -21.81 -5.77 14.07
C LEU A 271 -22.56 -5.02 15.16
N ASP A 272 -21.94 -4.75 16.31
CA ASP A 272 -22.50 -3.97 17.41
C ASP A 272 -22.85 -2.54 16.96
N ALA A 273 -21.95 -1.89 16.21
CA ALA A 273 -22.19 -0.57 15.64
C ALA A 273 -23.37 -0.55 14.66
N LEU A 274 -23.59 -1.66 13.95
CA LEU A 274 -24.70 -1.86 13.02
C LEU A 274 -25.98 -2.37 13.71
N LYS A 275 -25.91 -2.74 14.99
CA LYS A 275 -26.99 -3.38 15.75
C LYS A 275 -27.47 -4.68 15.07
N ILE A 276 -26.53 -5.51 14.68
CA ILE A 276 -26.76 -6.81 14.05
C ILE A 276 -26.29 -7.89 15.02
N SER A 277 -27.19 -8.80 15.40
CA SER A 277 -26.85 -9.98 16.19
C SER A 277 -26.19 -11.06 15.30
N PRO A 278 -25.41 -12.00 15.90
CA PRO A 278 -24.74 -13.05 15.12
C PRO A 278 -25.69 -13.91 14.28
N ASP A 279 -26.90 -14.16 14.73
CA ASP A 279 -27.96 -14.89 14.00
C ASP A 279 -28.53 -14.11 12.82
N GLU A 280 -28.35 -12.77 12.79
CA GLU A 280 -28.75 -11.90 11.68
C GLU A 280 -27.61 -11.59 10.71
N ILE A 281 -26.44 -12.22 10.83
CA ILE A 281 -25.22 -11.86 10.08
C ILE A 281 -25.42 -11.86 8.56
N ALA A 282 -26.35 -12.65 8.04
CA ALA A 282 -26.70 -12.68 6.62
C ALA A 282 -27.14 -11.30 6.08
N ARG A 283 -27.68 -10.41 6.95
CA ARG A 283 -28.05 -9.02 6.60
C ARG A 283 -26.85 -8.20 6.12
N MET A 284 -25.64 -8.54 6.53
CA MET A 284 -24.41 -7.87 6.08
C MET A 284 -24.28 -7.84 4.54
N ARG A 285 -24.85 -8.83 3.86
CA ARG A 285 -24.76 -8.96 2.39
C ARG A 285 -25.57 -7.91 1.64
N THR A 286 -26.60 -7.36 2.27
CA THR A 286 -27.58 -6.46 1.63
C THR A 286 -27.55 -5.03 2.16
N LEU A 287 -26.75 -4.77 3.20
CA LEU A 287 -26.63 -3.41 3.74
C LEU A 287 -26.05 -2.43 2.69
N PRO A 288 -26.49 -1.17 2.70
CA PRO A 288 -25.90 -0.14 1.86
C PRO A 288 -24.38 -0.01 2.09
N VAL A 289 -23.61 0.16 1.02
CA VAL A 289 -22.15 0.38 1.07
C VAL A 289 -21.76 1.49 2.06
N ALA A 290 -22.47 2.63 1.99
CA ALA A 290 -22.20 3.76 2.86
C ALA A 290 -22.39 3.43 4.35
N GLN A 291 -23.36 2.58 4.69
CA GLN A 291 -23.60 2.16 6.08
C GLN A 291 -22.47 1.28 6.60
N LEU A 292 -21.97 0.35 5.78
CA LEU A 292 -20.82 -0.49 6.14
C LEU A 292 -19.54 0.33 6.33
N LEU A 293 -19.26 1.28 5.43
CA LEU A 293 -18.10 2.16 5.53
C LEU A 293 -18.19 3.09 6.75
N ALA A 294 -19.38 3.58 7.10
CA ALA A 294 -19.58 4.39 8.29
C ALA A 294 -19.36 3.58 9.57
N ALA A 295 -19.91 2.36 9.65
CA ALA A 295 -19.73 1.47 10.79
C ALA A 295 -18.25 1.06 10.99
N ALA A 296 -17.49 0.95 9.92
CA ALA A 296 -16.06 0.65 9.96
C ALA A 296 -15.22 1.76 10.64
N GLN A 297 -15.79 2.95 10.90
CA GLN A 297 -15.11 4.04 11.60
C GLN A 297 -15.18 3.92 13.13
N VAL A 298 -15.84 2.91 13.67
CA VAL A 298 -15.82 2.64 15.11
C VAL A 298 -14.38 2.45 15.58
N ARG A 299 -14.10 2.93 16.80
CA ARG A 299 -12.74 2.86 17.36
C ARG A 299 -12.30 1.41 17.54
N ASP A 300 -11.08 1.09 17.09
CA ASP A 300 -10.41 -0.17 17.40
C ASP A 300 -9.66 -0.03 18.73
N PRO A 301 -10.10 -0.71 19.81
CA PRO A 301 -9.49 -0.57 21.12
C PRO A 301 -8.08 -1.16 21.20
N SER A 302 -7.70 -2.02 20.26
CA SER A 302 -6.36 -2.61 20.20
C SER A 302 -5.31 -1.66 19.58
N ARG A 303 -5.73 -0.50 19.09
CA ARG A 303 -4.83 0.46 18.41
C ARG A 303 -4.57 1.66 19.30
N VAL A 304 -3.30 1.91 19.57
CA VAL A 304 -2.85 3.04 20.40
C VAL A 304 -3.16 4.40 19.78
N GLU A 305 -3.36 4.45 18.46
CA GLU A 305 -3.63 5.70 17.73
C GLU A 305 -5.05 6.23 17.86
N ASN A 306 -5.91 5.55 18.57
CA ASN A 306 -7.33 5.91 18.68
C ASN A 306 -8.00 6.06 17.29
N THR A 307 -7.75 5.09 16.41
CA THR A 307 -8.21 5.10 15.02
C THR A 307 -9.35 4.11 14.80
N ALA A 308 -9.97 4.17 13.61
CA ALA A 308 -10.98 3.25 13.13
C ALA A 308 -10.49 1.77 13.13
N LEU A 309 -11.41 0.83 12.94
CA LEU A 309 -11.10 -0.60 12.88
C LEU A 309 -9.98 -0.89 11.87
N TYR A 310 -9.05 -1.73 12.30
CA TYR A 310 -8.03 -2.25 11.41
C TYR A 310 -8.62 -3.36 10.53
N PHE A 311 -8.38 -3.25 9.25
CA PHE A 311 -8.64 -4.30 8.27
C PHE A 311 -7.32 -4.77 7.68
N GLY A 312 -7.18 -6.07 7.49
CA GLY A 312 -6.00 -6.70 6.92
C GLY A 312 -6.15 -8.20 6.91
N PRO A 313 -5.22 -8.92 6.26
CA PRO A 313 -5.32 -10.37 6.11
C PRO A 313 -5.34 -11.07 7.48
N VAL A 314 -6.04 -12.20 7.51
CA VAL A 314 -6.28 -12.97 8.73
C VAL A 314 -5.63 -14.35 8.60
N LEU A 315 -4.97 -14.79 9.67
CA LEU A 315 -4.44 -16.14 9.77
C LEU A 315 -5.60 -17.14 9.75
N ASP A 316 -5.63 -18.02 8.77
CA ASP A 316 -6.58 -19.11 8.67
C ASP A 316 -5.92 -20.36 8.09
N ALA A 317 -6.54 -21.54 8.30
CA ALA A 317 -5.96 -22.82 7.83
C ALA A 317 -6.02 -22.98 6.30
N ARG A 318 -6.73 -22.12 5.59
CA ARG A 318 -7.04 -22.26 4.16
C ARG A 318 -6.26 -21.30 3.28
N ASN A 319 -6.35 -20.00 3.56
CA ASN A 319 -5.85 -18.94 2.70
C ASN A 319 -4.47 -18.46 3.14
N VAL A 320 -4.29 -18.24 4.44
CA VAL A 320 -3.05 -17.74 5.06
C VAL A 320 -2.70 -18.63 6.25
N PRO A 321 -2.18 -19.85 6.03
CA PRO A 321 -1.97 -20.84 7.08
C PRO A 321 -0.79 -20.52 8.00
N VAL A 322 0.10 -19.61 7.60
CA VAL A 322 1.27 -19.19 8.37
C VAL A 322 1.44 -17.67 8.25
N HIS A 323 2.04 -17.05 9.24
CA HIS A 323 2.44 -15.65 9.12
C HIS A 323 3.52 -15.46 8.04
N PRO A 324 3.56 -14.31 7.35
CA PRO A 324 4.50 -14.08 6.24
C PRO A 324 5.97 -14.17 6.64
N PHE A 325 6.36 -13.68 7.83
CA PHE A 325 7.77 -13.67 8.25
C PHE A 325 7.98 -13.97 9.73
N TRP A 326 7.00 -14.55 10.41
CA TRP A 326 7.11 -14.96 11.80
C TRP A 326 6.57 -16.39 12.01
N PRO A 327 7.23 -17.25 12.80
CA PRO A 327 8.59 -17.07 13.38
C PRO A 327 9.70 -17.18 12.32
N THR A 328 9.35 -17.64 11.11
CA THR A 328 10.27 -17.82 9.97
C THR A 328 9.57 -17.44 8.67
N ALA A 329 10.34 -17.15 7.61
CA ALA A 329 9.79 -16.96 6.28
C ALA A 329 9.17 -18.28 5.75
N PRO A 330 8.04 -18.21 4.98
CA PRO A 330 7.37 -19.41 4.45
C PRO A 330 8.27 -20.19 3.49
N VAL A 331 8.28 -21.52 3.61
CA VAL A 331 9.10 -22.40 2.77
C VAL A 331 8.85 -22.17 1.27
N GLN A 332 7.58 -21.91 0.88
CA GLN A 332 7.23 -21.67 -0.51
C GLN A 332 7.87 -20.41 -1.12
N SER A 333 8.30 -19.46 -0.28
CA SER A 333 8.94 -18.20 -0.73
C SER A 333 10.47 -18.31 -0.84
N ALA A 334 11.08 -19.40 -0.41
CA ALA A 334 12.53 -19.54 -0.31
C ALA A 334 13.30 -19.30 -1.62
N ARG A 335 12.67 -19.63 -2.76
CA ARG A 335 13.29 -19.49 -4.09
C ARG A 335 12.86 -18.22 -4.84
N ILE A 336 12.01 -17.39 -4.25
CA ILE A 336 11.54 -16.15 -4.87
C ILE A 336 12.53 -15.05 -4.49
N PRO A 337 13.31 -14.49 -5.42
CA PRO A 337 14.12 -13.30 -5.15
C PRO A 337 13.26 -12.15 -4.65
N MET A 338 13.76 -11.39 -3.68
CA MET A 338 13.01 -10.28 -3.09
C MET A 338 13.88 -9.06 -2.87
N VAL A 339 13.35 -7.89 -3.22
CA VAL A 339 13.89 -6.57 -2.81
C VAL A 339 12.97 -5.99 -1.74
N ILE A 340 13.56 -5.54 -0.63
CA ILE A 340 12.87 -4.91 0.50
C ILE A 340 13.41 -3.49 0.65
N GLY A 341 12.55 -2.49 0.57
CA GLY A 341 12.96 -1.09 0.65
C GLY A 341 12.17 -0.24 1.60
N ASN A 342 12.79 0.84 2.04
CA ASN A 342 12.17 1.90 2.83
C ASN A 342 12.70 3.27 2.41
N THR A 343 11.89 4.30 2.66
CA THR A 343 12.37 5.68 2.58
C THR A 343 12.97 6.10 3.93
N ARG A 344 13.89 7.08 3.93
CA ARG A 344 14.57 7.55 5.13
C ARG A 344 13.64 8.28 6.10
N ASP A 345 12.69 9.04 5.57
CA ASP A 345 11.84 9.95 6.32
C ASP A 345 10.35 9.58 6.22
N GLU A 346 10.01 8.28 6.29
CA GLU A 346 8.64 7.74 6.11
C GLU A 346 7.57 8.61 6.77
N THR A 347 7.78 8.91 8.05
CA THR A 347 6.75 9.57 8.86
C THR A 347 6.58 11.05 8.57
N ARG A 348 7.49 11.68 7.83
CA ARG A 348 7.23 13.03 7.30
C ARG A 348 6.06 13.03 6.31
N GLY A 349 5.81 11.92 5.61
CA GLY A 349 4.60 11.75 4.80
C GLY A 349 3.31 11.63 5.62
N PHE A 350 3.38 11.02 6.79
CA PHE A 350 2.20 10.77 7.65
C PHE A 350 1.93 11.88 8.67
N LEU A 351 2.99 12.41 9.27
CA LEU A 351 2.92 13.33 10.42
C LEU A 351 3.29 14.76 10.04
N GLY A 352 3.78 14.99 8.83
CA GLY A 352 4.20 16.32 8.35
C GLY A 352 3.06 17.27 8.01
N HIS A 353 1.80 16.81 8.04
CA HIS A 353 0.64 17.67 7.91
C HIS A 353 0.43 18.57 9.16
N ASP A 354 0.90 18.15 10.34
CA ASP A 354 0.96 18.99 11.53
C ASP A 354 2.29 19.76 11.55
N ALA A 355 2.22 21.06 11.26
CA ALA A 355 3.39 21.93 11.20
C ALA A 355 4.18 21.98 12.52
N LYS A 356 3.54 21.72 13.67
CA LYS A 356 4.19 21.67 14.98
C LYS A 356 5.29 20.60 15.03
N ASN A 357 5.13 19.49 14.30
CA ASN A 357 6.12 18.43 14.27
C ASN A 357 7.46 18.86 13.66
N PHE A 358 7.51 19.99 12.94
CA PHE A 358 8.75 20.57 12.41
C PHE A 358 9.37 21.65 13.31
N ALA A 359 8.75 21.97 14.43
CA ALA A 359 9.21 23.03 15.35
C ALA A 359 9.19 22.57 16.82
N LEU A 360 9.37 21.27 17.08
CA LEU A 360 9.39 20.72 18.43
C LEU A 360 10.56 21.23 19.24
N SER A 361 10.32 21.53 20.52
CA SER A 361 11.35 21.69 21.54
C SER A 361 11.73 20.33 22.16
N TRP A 362 12.86 20.29 22.88
CA TRP A 362 13.25 19.11 23.64
C TRP A 362 12.24 18.74 24.75
N ASP A 363 11.53 19.73 25.30
CA ASP A 363 10.55 19.52 26.36
C ASP A 363 9.24 18.92 25.82
N GLU A 364 8.85 19.24 24.57
CA GLU A 364 7.66 18.71 23.92
C GLU A 364 7.87 17.30 23.32
N LEU A 365 9.11 16.99 22.96
CA LEU A 365 9.46 15.76 22.23
C LEU A 365 9.01 14.47 22.93
N PRO A 366 9.20 14.28 24.28
CA PRO A 366 8.83 13.03 24.93
C PRO A 366 7.34 12.70 24.78
N ALA A 367 6.46 13.66 25.03
CA ALA A 367 5.01 13.48 24.92
C ALA A 367 4.56 13.22 23.46
N ARG A 368 5.18 13.92 22.49
CA ARG A 368 4.92 13.68 21.06
C ARG A 368 5.37 12.30 20.62
N LEU A 369 6.53 11.85 21.09
CA LEU A 369 7.08 10.54 20.74
C LEU A 369 6.27 9.42 21.36
N GLU A 370 5.86 9.54 22.63
CA GLU A 370 4.97 8.59 23.31
C GLU A 370 3.71 8.29 22.48
N ALA A 371 3.09 9.34 21.97
CA ALA A 371 1.86 9.20 21.17
C ALA A 371 2.08 8.56 19.78
N GLN A 372 3.33 8.47 19.27
CA GLN A 372 3.57 8.15 17.85
C GLN A 372 4.64 7.07 17.58
N GLN A 373 5.43 6.67 18.56
CA GLN A 373 6.56 5.74 18.30
C GLN A 373 6.16 4.28 18.10
N TYR A 374 5.05 3.84 18.69
CA TYR A 374 4.50 2.48 18.59
C TYR A 374 5.46 1.34 18.96
N VAL A 375 6.32 1.58 19.91
CA VAL A 375 7.30 0.63 20.42
C VAL A 375 7.26 0.69 21.93
N ASP A 376 7.36 -0.45 22.58
CA ASP A 376 7.42 -0.55 24.04
C ASP A 376 8.80 -0.18 24.57
N LEU A 377 9.16 1.09 24.38
CA LEU A 377 10.37 1.73 24.92
C LEU A 377 10.00 3.12 25.43
N LEU A 378 10.53 3.49 26.59
CA LEU A 378 10.31 4.83 27.13
C LEU A 378 10.88 5.90 26.18
N PRO A 379 10.15 6.98 25.89
CA PRO A 379 10.60 8.06 25.03
C PRO A 379 11.97 8.62 25.43
N GLN A 380 12.25 8.73 26.72
CA GLN A 380 13.52 9.24 27.26
C GLN A 380 14.71 8.36 26.85
N VAL A 381 14.53 7.04 26.83
CA VAL A 381 15.56 6.08 26.39
C VAL A 381 15.81 6.26 24.90
N VAL A 382 14.74 6.34 24.10
CA VAL A 382 14.84 6.55 22.66
C VAL A 382 15.51 7.89 22.34
N ILE A 383 15.09 8.98 23.00
CA ILE A 383 15.65 10.32 22.80
C ILE A 383 17.14 10.34 23.17
N ALA A 384 17.52 9.76 24.32
CA ALA A 384 18.90 9.73 24.76
C ALA A 384 19.80 9.01 23.74
N GLU A 385 19.34 7.86 23.21
CA GLU A 385 20.09 7.12 22.21
C GLU A 385 20.18 7.86 20.86
N TYR A 386 19.09 8.47 20.38
CA TYR A 386 19.15 9.28 19.16
C TYR A 386 20.08 10.49 19.29
N ARG A 387 20.13 11.14 20.44
CA ARG A 387 21.09 12.23 20.70
C ARG A 387 22.53 11.72 20.72
N ARG A 388 22.76 10.50 21.19
CA ARG A 388 24.08 9.86 21.15
C ARG A 388 24.50 9.49 19.72
N LEU A 389 23.58 8.91 18.94
CA LEU A 389 23.84 8.48 17.56
C LEU A 389 23.96 9.66 16.59
N TYR A 390 23.14 10.68 16.79
CA TYR A 390 22.97 11.83 15.89
C TYR A 390 22.97 13.15 16.68
N PRO A 391 24.12 13.56 17.26
CA PRO A 391 24.18 14.73 18.15
C PRO A 391 23.75 16.04 17.48
N GLN A 392 23.77 16.09 16.14
CA GLN A 392 23.36 17.25 15.35
C GLN A 392 21.84 17.32 15.11
N TYR A 393 21.08 16.27 15.45
CA TYR A 393 19.63 16.27 15.18
C TYR A 393 18.88 17.24 16.10
N THR A 394 17.97 18.00 15.49
CA THR A 394 16.98 18.78 16.22
C THR A 394 15.92 17.85 16.84
N PRO A 395 15.12 18.32 17.81
CA PRO A 395 14.01 17.52 18.37
C PRO A 395 13.07 16.98 17.30
N SER A 396 12.72 17.79 16.30
CA SER A 396 11.88 17.38 15.18
C SER A 396 12.53 16.29 14.31
N GLN A 397 13.84 16.36 14.08
CA GLN A 397 14.55 15.31 13.36
C GLN A 397 14.58 14.00 14.14
N VAL A 398 14.80 14.06 15.46
CA VAL A 398 14.69 12.87 16.34
C VAL A 398 13.29 12.29 16.28
N PHE A 399 12.25 13.14 16.36
CA PHE A 399 10.85 12.70 16.27
C PHE A 399 10.56 11.92 14.99
N PHE A 400 10.90 12.49 13.83
CA PHE A 400 10.63 11.82 12.55
C PHE A 400 11.48 10.56 12.35
N ALA A 401 12.75 10.57 12.77
CA ALA A 401 13.62 9.39 12.66
C ALA A 401 13.14 8.25 13.56
N ALA A 402 12.82 8.53 14.83
CA ALA A 402 12.35 7.54 15.78
C ALA A 402 10.97 6.97 15.39
N THR A 403 10.03 7.81 14.97
CA THR A 403 8.72 7.35 14.51
C THR A 403 8.83 6.55 13.20
N THR A 404 9.71 6.91 12.28
CA THR A 404 10.02 6.13 11.07
C THR A 404 10.53 4.74 11.43
N ALA A 405 11.49 4.66 12.35
CA ALA A 405 12.03 3.38 12.80
C ALA A 405 10.95 2.50 13.44
N GLY A 406 10.16 3.05 14.35
CA GLY A 406 9.13 2.31 15.07
C GLY A 406 7.96 1.84 14.21
N ARG A 407 7.55 2.65 13.22
CA ARG A 407 6.32 2.40 12.43
C ARG A 407 6.53 1.57 11.17
N SER A 408 7.68 1.68 10.53
CA SER A 408 7.92 1.09 9.20
C SER A 408 9.22 0.29 9.16
N TRP A 409 10.35 0.93 9.38
CA TRP A 409 11.65 0.33 9.13
C TRP A 409 11.92 -0.96 9.92
N ARG A 410 11.46 -1.07 11.18
CA ARG A 410 11.61 -2.31 11.96
C ARG A 410 11.02 -3.53 11.27
N GLY A 411 9.84 -3.38 10.66
CA GLY A 411 9.22 -4.47 9.92
C GLY A 411 10.08 -4.96 8.75
N ALA A 412 10.73 -4.04 8.03
CA ALA A 412 11.66 -4.42 6.97
C ALA A 412 12.89 -5.15 7.49
N VAL A 413 13.40 -4.78 8.66
CA VAL A 413 14.49 -5.51 9.33
C VAL A 413 14.07 -6.94 9.65
N GLU A 414 12.89 -7.14 10.22
CA GLU A 414 12.36 -8.48 10.54
C GLU A 414 12.19 -9.35 9.27
N GLU A 415 11.64 -8.77 8.20
CA GLU A 415 11.48 -9.46 6.92
C GLU A 415 12.84 -9.85 6.31
N ALA A 416 13.78 -8.91 6.27
CA ALA A 416 15.13 -9.17 5.73
C ALA A 416 15.87 -10.23 6.55
N ASP A 417 15.77 -10.18 7.88
CA ASP A 417 16.36 -11.14 8.79
C ASP A 417 15.76 -12.55 8.61
N ALA A 418 14.43 -12.65 8.51
CA ALA A 418 13.75 -13.93 8.28
C ALA A 418 14.15 -14.55 6.93
N ARG A 419 14.25 -13.72 5.88
CA ARG A 419 14.70 -14.13 4.56
C ARG A 419 16.16 -14.60 4.55
N ALA A 420 17.03 -13.84 5.21
CA ALA A 420 18.45 -14.21 5.30
C ALA A 420 18.67 -15.50 6.10
N ARG A 421 17.92 -15.74 7.19
CA ARG A 421 17.92 -17.01 7.92
C ARG A 421 17.46 -18.18 7.05
N GLN A 422 16.55 -17.94 6.11
CA GLN A 422 16.08 -18.94 5.14
C GLN A 422 17.09 -19.20 4.01
N GLY A 423 18.12 -18.35 3.85
CA GLY A 423 19.05 -18.38 2.71
C GLY A 423 18.42 -17.92 1.39
N ALA A 424 17.32 -17.18 1.44
CA ALA A 424 16.60 -16.72 0.27
C ALA A 424 17.26 -15.48 -0.36
N PRO A 425 17.36 -15.40 -1.71
CA PRO A 425 17.95 -14.25 -2.39
C PRO A 425 17.19 -12.96 -2.02
N THR A 426 17.87 -12.04 -1.35
CA THR A 426 17.23 -10.82 -0.84
C THR A 426 18.17 -9.65 -0.98
N TRP A 427 17.67 -8.50 -1.41
CA TRP A 427 18.36 -7.23 -1.47
C TRP A 427 17.59 -6.20 -0.62
N VAL A 428 18.32 -5.30 0.01
CA VAL A 428 17.71 -4.24 0.84
C VAL A 428 18.13 -2.88 0.32
N TYR A 429 17.19 -1.94 0.21
CA TYR A 429 17.53 -0.55 -0.08
C TYR A 429 16.95 0.43 0.94
N GLN A 430 17.57 1.58 1.02
CA GLN A 430 17.07 2.77 1.67
C GLN A 430 17.10 3.93 0.67
N LEU A 431 16.01 4.68 0.54
CA LEU A 431 15.97 5.91 -0.23
C LEU A 431 16.30 7.08 0.71
N ASP A 432 17.48 7.67 0.53
CA ASP A 432 17.92 8.87 1.25
C ASP A 432 17.72 10.14 0.43
N TRP A 433 17.69 10.00 -0.92
CA TRP A 433 17.39 11.12 -1.78
C TRP A 433 16.04 11.72 -1.44
N GLY A 434 16.03 12.99 -1.01
CA GLY A 434 14.84 13.69 -0.57
C GLY A 434 14.23 14.57 -1.65
N SER A 435 12.92 14.79 -1.57
CA SER A 435 12.23 15.75 -2.41
C SER A 435 12.79 17.16 -2.19
N PRO A 436 13.15 17.89 -3.25
CA PRO A 436 13.61 19.28 -3.15
C PRO A 436 12.48 20.27 -2.89
N LEU A 437 11.22 19.85 -3.02
CA LEU A 437 10.08 20.74 -2.85
C LEU A 437 9.96 21.22 -1.40
N ASP A 438 9.32 22.37 -1.22
CA ASP A 438 9.16 23.01 0.09
C ASP A 438 10.49 23.20 0.84
N GLY A 439 11.58 23.48 0.10
CA GLY A 439 12.93 23.63 0.67
C GLY A 439 13.50 22.33 1.25
N GLY A 440 13.07 21.17 0.77
CA GLY A 440 13.52 19.85 1.25
C GLY A 440 12.86 19.42 2.57
N LYS A 441 11.85 20.13 3.04
CA LYS A 441 11.19 19.93 4.35
C LYS A 441 10.75 18.49 4.58
N PHE A 442 10.25 17.82 3.54
CA PHE A 442 9.71 16.46 3.66
C PHE A 442 10.75 15.37 3.50
N GLY A 443 11.96 15.70 3.00
CA GLY A 443 13.02 14.71 2.79
C GLY A 443 12.58 13.54 1.91
N ALA A 444 13.07 12.35 2.20
CA ALA A 444 12.64 11.11 1.57
C ALA A 444 11.38 10.56 2.27
N PHE A 445 10.26 11.22 2.04
CA PHE A 445 8.98 10.88 2.68
C PHE A 445 8.35 9.60 2.12
N HIS A 446 7.43 9.01 2.89
CA HIS A 446 6.62 7.86 2.45
C HIS A 446 5.99 8.10 1.08
N THR A 447 6.09 7.17 0.16
CA THR A 447 5.61 7.18 -1.23
C THR A 447 6.51 7.88 -2.26
N LEU A 448 7.60 8.55 -1.84
CA LEU A 448 8.49 9.25 -2.78
C LEU A 448 9.12 8.29 -3.81
N ASP A 449 9.31 7.03 -3.47
CA ASP A 449 9.85 6.00 -4.35
C ASP A 449 8.90 5.57 -5.48
N ILE A 450 7.60 5.80 -5.38
CA ILE A 450 6.64 5.45 -6.43
C ILE A 450 6.98 6.12 -7.77
N PRO A 451 6.96 7.47 -7.87
CA PRO A 451 7.27 8.14 -9.13
C PRO A 451 8.70 7.87 -9.62
N LEU A 452 9.62 7.55 -8.72
CA LEU A 452 11.00 7.20 -9.08
C LEU A 452 11.07 5.81 -9.71
N VAL A 453 10.40 4.83 -9.14
CA VAL A 453 10.37 3.45 -9.67
C VAL A 453 9.58 3.35 -10.97
N PHE A 454 8.49 4.10 -11.12
CA PHE A 454 7.72 4.18 -12.37
C PHE A 454 8.34 5.11 -13.43
N ASP A 455 9.40 5.86 -13.09
CA ASP A 455 9.99 6.92 -13.93
C ASP A 455 8.99 8.06 -14.25
N ASN A 456 8.06 8.33 -13.35
CA ASN A 456 6.93 9.25 -13.49
C ASN A 456 7.12 10.58 -12.74
N VAL A 457 8.34 11.11 -12.68
CA VAL A 457 8.69 12.33 -11.92
C VAL A 457 7.92 13.58 -12.36
N ARG A 458 7.41 13.61 -13.58
CA ARG A 458 6.63 14.74 -14.13
C ARG A 458 5.12 14.57 -14.00
N GLN A 459 4.66 13.43 -13.49
CA GLN A 459 3.22 13.22 -13.27
C GLN A 459 2.71 14.10 -12.12
N PRO A 460 1.47 14.60 -12.22
CA PRO A 460 0.84 15.31 -11.11
C PRO A 460 0.89 14.48 -9.83
N GLY A 461 1.25 15.12 -8.72
CA GLY A 461 1.35 14.46 -7.42
C GLY A 461 2.68 13.74 -7.14
N SER A 462 3.63 13.71 -8.07
CA SER A 462 4.94 13.06 -7.87
C SER A 462 5.74 13.60 -6.69
N ARG A 463 5.65 14.92 -6.47
CA ARG A 463 6.38 15.63 -5.41
C ARG A 463 7.90 15.42 -5.43
N THR A 464 8.45 14.93 -6.54
CA THR A 464 9.90 14.77 -6.76
C THR A 464 10.57 16.05 -7.25
N GLY A 465 9.77 17.06 -7.67
CA GLY A 465 10.28 18.07 -8.58
C GLY A 465 10.51 17.48 -9.98
N ASP A 466 10.81 18.35 -10.94
CA ASP A 466 11.01 18.01 -12.36
C ASP A 466 12.47 18.21 -12.81
N GLY A 467 13.36 18.46 -11.88
CA GLY A 467 14.79 18.69 -12.11
C GLY A 467 15.55 17.47 -12.60
N ALA A 468 16.75 17.71 -13.12
CA ALA A 468 17.63 16.64 -13.61
C ALA A 468 18.02 15.61 -12.53
N ASP A 469 18.08 16.02 -11.26
CA ASP A 469 18.39 15.12 -10.15
C ASP A 469 17.26 14.10 -9.90
N ALA A 470 16.00 14.56 -9.90
CA ALA A 470 14.84 13.70 -9.81
C ALA A 470 14.79 12.68 -10.94
N GLN A 471 15.07 13.14 -12.18
CA GLN A 471 15.10 12.25 -13.34
C GLN A 471 16.24 11.22 -13.24
N ARG A 472 17.46 11.61 -12.81
CA ARG A 472 18.57 10.66 -12.59
C ARG A 472 18.24 9.63 -11.52
N MET A 473 17.59 10.03 -10.43
CA MET A 473 17.16 9.10 -9.39
C MET A 473 16.10 8.14 -9.92
N ALA A 474 15.12 8.63 -10.69
CA ALA A 474 14.12 7.78 -11.33
C ALA A 474 14.75 6.77 -12.31
N GLU A 475 15.76 7.18 -13.08
CA GLU A 475 16.52 6.27 -13.93
C GLU A 475 17.20 5.17 -13.12
N GLN A 476 17.84 5.52 -12.01
CA GLN A 476 18.50 4.55 -11.15
C GLN A 476 17.52 3.52 -10.58
N MET A 477 16.40 3.95 -10.04
CA MET A 477 15.44 3.06 -9.39
C MET A 477 14.63 2.23 -10.39
N SER A 478 14.18 2.84 -11.49
CA SER A 478 13.43 2.13 -12.54
C SER A 478 14.28 1.08 -13.27
N GLU A 479 15.55 1.41 -13.58
CA GLU A 479 16.47 0.46 -14.21
C GLU A 479 16.84 -0.70 -13.25
N ALA A 480 16.96 -0.46 -11.94
CA ALA A 480 17.16 -1.51 -10.96
C ALA A 480 15.94 -2.46 -10.90
N LEU A 481 14.71 -1.93 -10.91
CA LEU A 481 13.50 -2.75 -11.01
C LEU A 481 13.46 -3.57 -12.31
N ILE A 482 13.79 -2.97 -13.45
CA ILE A 482 13.81 -3.65 -14.74
C ILE A 482 14.87 -4.76 -14.77
N ALA A 483 16.08 -4.49 -14.28
CA ALA A 483 17.14 -5.51 -14.16
C ALA A 483 16.69 -6.68 -13.28
N PHE A 484 16.10 -6.37 -12.13
CA PHE A 484 15.56 -7.37 -11.22
C PHE A 484 14.45 -8.20 -11.87
N ALA A 485 13.53 -7.57 -12.59
CA ALA A 485 12.47 -8.27 -13.31
C ALA A 485 13.01 -9.20 -14.41
N ARG A 486 14.10 -8.82 -15.07
CA ARG A 486 14.72 -9.65 -16.11
C ARG A 486 15.51 -10.82 -15.55
N HIS A 487 16.33 -10.56 -14.53
CA HIS A 487 17.39 -11.48 -14.11
C HIS A 487 17.22 -12.04 -12.69
N GLY A 488 16.32 -11.46 -11.87
CA GLY A 488 16.22 -11.77 -10.44
C GLY A 488 17.35 -11.14 -9.61
N ASP A 489 18.12 -10.25 -10.22
CA ASP A 489 19.24 -9.49 -9.64
C ASP A 489 19.07 -8.03 -10.04
N PRO A 490 19.04 -7.06 -9.09
CA PRO A 490 18.81 -5.65 -9.37
C PRO A 490 20.05 -4.92 -9.91
N ASN A 491 21.19 -5.59 -10.03
CA ASN A 491 22.43 -4.99 -10.48
C ASN A 491 22.36 -4.53 -11.94
N ARG A 492 22.98 -3.40 -12.23
CA ARG A 492 23.05 -2.82 -13.55
C ARG A 492 24.43 -2.19 -13.81
N ARG A 493 24.81 -2.07 -15.06
CA ARG A 493 26.08 -1.46 -15.44
C ARG A 493 26.12 0.02 -15.03
N GLY A 494 27.23 0.45 -14.46
CA GLY A 494 27.46 1.85 -14.07
C GLY A 494 26.83 2.26 -12.73
N ALA A 495 26.17 1.34 -12.02
CA ALA A 495 25.69 1.54 -10.65
C ALA A 495 26.66 0.90 -9.62
N PRO A 496 26.59 1.32 -8.35
CA PRO A 496 27.24 0.59 -7.27
C PRO A 496 26.79 -0.87 -7.25
N HIS A 497 27.72 -1.80 -7.03
CA HIS A 497 27.37 -3.22 -6.95
C HIS A 497 26.53 -3.47 -5.70
N TRP A 498 25.28 -3.86 -5.92
CA TRP A 498 24.29 -4.15 -4.88
C TRP A 498 24.41 -5.62 -4.46
N GLN A 499 25.09 -5.86 -3.36
CA GLN A 499 25.26 -7.22 -2.84
C GLN A 499 23.97 -7.72 -2.18
N PRO A 500 23.68 -9.03 -2.26
CA PRO A 500 22.59 -9.64 -1.50
C PRO A 500 22.78 -9.42 0.01
N PHE A 501 21.66 -9.20 0.69
CA PHE A 501 21.64 -8.97 2.14
C PHE A 501 22.07 -10.22 2.93
N SER A 502 22.91 -10.02 3.93
CA SER A 502 23.32 -11.04 4.89
C SER A 502 23.15 -10.56 6.33
N LEU A 503 22.88 -11.48 7.26
CA LEU A 503 22.76 -11.14 8.69
C LEU A 503 24.03 -10.53 9.27
N LYS A 504 25.20 -10.89 8.73
CA LYS A 504 26.50 -10.44 9.24
C LYS A 504 26.83 -9.00 8.83
N ARG A 505 26.54 -8.63 7.58
CA ARG A 505 26.97 -7.35 7.00
C ARG A 505 25.83 -6.38 6.76
N ARG A 506 24.60 -6.89 6.59
CA ARG A 506 23.39 -6.11 6.37
C ARG A 506 23.53 -5.12 5.22
N GLU A 507 23.99 -5.65 4.09
CA GLU A 507 24.23 -4.92 2.85
C GLU A 507 22.98 -4.16 2.43
N THR A 508 23.05 -2.85 2.34
CA THR A 508 21.94 -1.95 2.00
C THR A 508 22.37 -0.99 0.91
N LEU A 509 21.68 -0.98 -0.23
CA LEU A 509 21.91 0.06 -1.23
C LEU A 509 21.19 1.34 -0.77
N VAL A 510 21.92 2.39 -0.57
CA VAL A 510 21.38 3.72 -0.28
C VAL A 510 21.24 4.48 -1.60
N PHE A 511 20.00 4.70 -2.03
CA PHE A 511 19.68 5.55 -3.16
C PHE A 511 19.78 7.02 -2.75
N ASP A 512 20.79 7.70 -3.28
CA ASP A 512 21.11 9.08 -2.98
C ASP A 512 21.92 9.68 -4.14
N THR A 513 22.47 10.85 -3.98
CA THR A 513 23.36 11.51 -4.93
C THR A 513 24.75 11.74 -4.28
N PRO A 514 25.71 10.85 -4.51
CA PRO A 514 25.67 9.59 -5.27
C PRO A 514 25.05 8.42 -4.48
N SER A 515 24.45 7.46 -5.20
CA SER A 515 24.03 6.19 -4.59
C SER A 515 25.25 5.36 -4.18
N ARG A 516 25.13 4.57 -3.10
CA ARG A 516 26.24 3.81 -2.51
C ARG A 516 25.75 2.56 -1.77
N LEU A 517 26.62 1.56 -1.69
CA LEU A 517 26.38 0.41 -0.80
C LEU A 517 26.89 0.75 0.61
N GLU A 518 26.05 0.56 1.60
CA GLU A 518 26.41 0.70 3.00
C GLU A 518 26.17 -0.63 3.76
N LEU A 519 26.89 -0.79 4.85
CA LEU A 519 26.78 -1.96 5.73
C LEU A 519 26.11 -1.53 7.03
N ASP A 520 24.90 -2.07 7.28
CA ASP A 520 24.09 -1.78 8.47
C ASP A 520 23.94 -0.26 8.75
N PRO A 521 23.49 0.55 7.76
CA PRO A 521 23.54 2.02 7.83
C PRO A 521 22.79 2.61 9.04
N ARG A 522 21.87 1.84 9.63
CA ARG A 522 21.10 2.23 10.83
C ARG A 522 21.36 1.27 12.00
N GLY A 523 22.57 0.73 12.10
CA GLY A 523 22.93 -0.28 13.08
C GLY A 523 22.68 0.13 14.54
N GLY A 524 22.95 1.38 14.91
CA GLY A 524 22.66 1.89 16.26
C GLY A 524 21.16 1.92 16.56
N GLU A 525 20.35 2.39 15.60
CA GLU A 525 18.89 2.37 15.73
C GLU A 525 18.36 0.93 15.82
N ARG A 526 18.87 0.01 15.00
CA ARG A 526 18.52 -1.40 15.06
C ARG A 526 18.77 -2.01 16.44
N VAL A 527 19.94 -1.76 17.02
CA VAL A 527 20.30 -2.26 18.36
C VAL A 527 19.37 -1.68 19.44
N LEU A 528 19.04 -0.38 19.35
CA LEU A 528 18.07 0.24 20.25
C LEU A 528 16.72 -0.49 20.19
N TYR A 529 16.17 -0.67 19.00
CA TYR A 529 14.83 -1.24 18.84
C TYR A 529 14.76 -2.76 19.03
N GLN A 530 15.89 -3.47 19.04
CA GLN A 530 15.96 -4.88 19.43
C GLN A 530 15.69 -5.11 20.92
N GLN A 531 15.71 -4.07 21.75
CA GLN A 531 15.34 -4.16 23.18
C GLN A 531 13.85 -4.41 23.41
N ALA A 532 13.02 -4.17 22.44
CA ALA A 532 11.58 -4.45 22.51
C ALA A 532 11.15 -5.46 21.42
N PRO A 533 10.25 -6.40 21.71
CA PRO A 533 9.71 -7.30 20.70
C PRO A 533 9.08 -6.52 19.53
N PHE A 534 9.21 -7.04 18.31
CA PHE A 534 8.45 -6.49 17.18
C PHE A 534 7.00 -6.94 17.26
N ILE A 535 6.09 -5.99 17.19
CA ILE A 535 4.63 -6.23 17.15
C ILE A 535 4.10 -5.56 15.88
N GLN A 536 3.57 -6.37 14.97
CA GLN A 536 2.87 -5.85 13.78
C GLN A 536 1.55 -5.22 14.23
N ARG A 537 1.36 -3.96 13.89
CA ARG A 537 0.15 -3.22 14.31
C ARG A 537 -1.10 -3.80 13.67
N GLY A 538 -2.17 -3.86 14.44
CA GLY A 538 -3.45 -4.38 13.99
C GLY A 538 -3.56 -5.91 13.95
N THR A 539 -2.54 -6.65 14.37
CA THR A 539 -2.56 -8.13 14.29
C THR A 539 -2.89 -8.81 15.62
N PHE A 540 -2.99 -8.05 16.72
CA PHE A 540 -3.32 -8.54 18.06
C PHE A 540 -4.54 -7.83 18.64
#